data_87cc66f2b33cc712e14065cd64a4efcd
#
_entry.id   87cc66f2b33cc712e14065cd64a4efcd
#
_cell.length_a   1.000
_cell.length_b   1.000
_cell.length_c   1.000
_cell.angle_alpha   90.00
_cell.angle_beta   90.00
_cell.angle_gamma   90.00
#
_symmetry.space_group_name_H-M   'P 1'
#
loop_
_entity.id
_entity.type
_entity.pdbx_description
1 polymer ?
#
loop_
_entity_poly.entity_id
_entity_poly.type
_entity_poly.pdbx_seq_one_letter_code
_entity_poly.pdbx_strand_id
1 'polypeptide(L)'
;YVIALAIDGKMLSSEELSEKMDSLGVQGISHIIFVIGGSIGLDENILKRADLLLSFSKMTFPHQLMRVILLEQIYRGYKILSNEPYHKKGRVWKKIDS
;
A
#
# COMPACT_ATOMS: atom_id res chain seq x y z
N TYR A 1 -2.17 5.18 -13.30
CA TYR A 1 -1.07 4.56 -12.57
C TYR A 1 -1.57 3.30 -11.88
N VAL A 2 -0.92 2.19 -12.12
CA VAL A 2 -1.35 0.89 -11.62
C VAL A 2 -0.36 0.38 -10.59
N ILE A 3 -0.86 0.12 -9.39
CA ILE A 3 -0.09 -0.51 -8.31
C ILE A 3 -0.68 -1.90 -8.09
N ALA A 4 0.11 -2.93 -8.35
CA ALA A 4 -0.32 -4.31 -8.15
C ALA A 4 0.33 -4.86 -6.88
N LEU A 5 -0.47 -5.52 -6.04
CA LEU A 5 0.03 -6.14 -4.83
C LEU A 5 0.64 -7.49 -5.16
N ALA A 6 1.90 -7.65 -4.86
CA ALA A 6 2.64 -8.89 -5.15
C ALA A 6 3.64 -9.16 -4.02
N ILE A 7 3.77 -10.43 -3.65
CA ILE A 7 4.68 -10.83 -2.57
C ILE A 7 6.11 -10.42 -2.88
N ASP A 8 6.51 -10.53 -4.15
CA ASP A 8 7.85 -10.18 -4.59
C ASP A 8 8.01 -8.71 -4.94
N GLY A 9 7.01 -7.90 -4.65
CA GLY A 9 7.07 -6.47 -4.92
C GLY A 9 7.95 -5.73 -3.93
N LYS A 10 8.06 -4.42 -4.18
CA LYS A 10 8.81 -3.53 -3.31
C LYS A 10 8.06 -3.30 -2.01
N MET A 11 8.74 -3.42 -0.89
CA MET A 11 8.16 -3.13 0.42
C MET A 11 8.31 -1.66 0.74
N LEU A 12 7.20 -1.02 1.09
CA LEU A 12 7.19 0.38 1.50
C LEU A 12 6.56 0.49 2.88
N SER A 13 7.05 1.44 3.67
CA SER A 13 6.39 1.81 4.91
C SER A 13 5.11 2.59 4.59
N SER A 14 4.26 2.78 5.61
CA SER A 14 3.06 3.61 5.45
C SER A 14 3.43 5.03 5.02
N GLU A 15 4.48 5.59 5.60
CA GLU A 15 4.97 6.91 5.24
C GLU A 15 5.47 6.96 3.79
N GLU A 16 6.24 5.96 3.38
CA GLU A 16 6.75 5.89 2.01
C GLU A 16 5.61 5.75 0.99
N LEU A 17 4.59 4.96 1.31
CA LEU A 17 3.44 4.84 0.43
C LEU A 17 2.69 6.16 0.31
N SER A 18 2.50 6.87 1.43
CA SER A 18 1.83 8.17 1.39
C SER A 18 2.62 9.18 0.58
N GLU A 19 3.94 9.19 0.72
CA GLU A 19 4.81 10.06 -0.07
C GLU A 19 4.71 9.74 -1.57
N LYS A 20 4.62 8.45 -1.90
CA LYS A 20 4.46 8.02 -3.29
C LYS A 20 3.15 8.53 -3.86
N MET A 21 2.05 8.40 -3.11
CA MET A 21 0.75 8.90 -3.57
C MET A 21 0.77 10.42 -3.75
N ASP A 22 1.39 11.15 -2.83
CA ASP A 22 1.52 12.59 -2.93
C ASP A 22 2.34 12.99 -4.16
N SER A 23 3.46 12.34 -4.36
CA SER A 23 4.34 12.58 -5.51
C SER A 23 3.59 12.37 -6.83
N LEU A 24 2.79 11.31 -6.92
CA LEU A 24 2.00 11.05 -8.13
C LEU A 24 0.98 12.15 -8.37
N GLY A 25 0.35 12.65 -7.30
CA GLY A 25 -0.59 13.76 -7.41
C GLY A 25 0.09 15.03 -7.92
N VAL A 26 1.29 15.33 -7.42
CA VAL A 26 2.07 16.48 -7.88
C VAL A 26 2.44 16.34 -9.36
N GLN A 27 2.68 15.14 -9.83
CA GLN A 27 2.98 14.86 -11.23
C GLN A 27 1.75 14.92 -12.14
N GLY A 28 0.57 15.16 -11.57
CA GLY A 28 -0.66 15.24 -12.34
C GLY A 28 -1.38 13.92 -12.52
N ILE A 29 -0.97 12.87 -11.82
CA ILE A 29 -1.66 11.59 -11.87
C ILE A 29 -2.94 11.68 -11.04
N SER A 30 -4.09 11.60 -11.71
CA SER A 30 -5.39 11.76 -11.06
C SER A 30 -6.06 10.44 -10.68
N HIS A 31 -5.55 9.31 -11.20
CA HIS A 31 -6.10 7.99 -10.92
C HIS A 31 -5.01 7.02 -10.53
N ILE A 32 -5.21 6.34 -9.41
CA ILE A 32 -4.36 5.26 -8.97
C ILE A 32 -5.26 4.03 -8.82
N ILE A 33 -4.91 2.96 -9.53
CA ILE A 33 -5.64 1.70 -9.49
C ILE A 33 -4.80 0.69 -8.73
N PHE A 34 -5.37 0.15 -7.66
CA PHE A 34 -4.73 -0.94 -6.92
C PHE A 34 -5.33 -2.26 -7.37
N VAL A 35 -4.47 -3.22 -7.69
CA VAL A 35 -4.89 -4.55 -8.14
C VAL A 35 -4.45 -5.57 -7.12
N ILE A 36 -5.40 -6.35 -6.63
CA ILE A 36 -5.14 -7.45 -5.70
C ILE A 36 -5.39 -8.75 -6.46
N GLY A 37 -4.40 -9.64 -6.47
CA GLY A 37 -4.52 -10.92 -7.15
C GLY A 37 -5.47 -11.87 -6.44
N GLY A 38 -5.95 -12.88 -7.17
CA GLY A 38 -6.74 -13.94 -6.60
C GLY A 38 -5.88 -14.99 -5.88
N SER A 39 -6.47 -16.14 -5.58
CA SER A 39 -5.80 -17.20 -4.82
C SER A 39 -4.56 -17.76 -5.51
N ILE A 40 -4.47 -17.65 -6.81
CA ILE A 40 -3.32 -18.12 -7.58
C ILE A 40 -2.35 -16.98 -7.96
N GLY A 41 -2.57 -15.79 -7.40
CA GLY A 41 -1.72 -14.66 -7.67
C GLY A 41 -2.19 -13.79 -8.83
N LEU A 42 -1.29 -12.94 -9.31
CA LEU A 42 -1.60 -12.01 -10.38
C LEU A 42 -1.27 -12.61 -11.74
N ASP A 43 -2.12 -12.27 -12.73
CA ASP A 43 -1.86 -12.59 -14.12
C ASP A 43 -0.58 -11.88 -14.57
N GLU A 44 0.19 -12.56 -15.42
CA GLU A 44 1.43 -12.02 -15.97
C GLU A 44 1.20 -10.70 -16.71
N ASN A 45 0.07 -10.58 -17.42
CA ASN A 45 -0.25 -9.36 -18.15
C ASN A 45 -0.42 -8.18 -17.18
N ILE A 46 -1.02 -8.42 -16.03
CA ILE A 46 -1.18 -7.40 -14.99
C ILE A 46 0.17 -7.02 -14.41
N LEU A 47 1.03 -8.00 -14.17
CA LEU A 47 2.38 -7.74 -13.66
C LEU A 47 3.18 -6.87 -14.62
N LYS A 48 3.06 -7.12 -15.91
CA LYS A 48 3.75 -6.33 -16.94
C LYS A 48 3.17 -4.92 -17.05
N ARG A 49 1.86 -4.77 -16.84
CA ARG A 49 1.19 -3.47 -16.96
C ARG A 49 1.42 -2.60 -15.74
N ALA A 50 1.67 -3.19 -14.58
CA ALA A 50 1.78 -2.43 -13.34
C ALA A 50 2.95 -1.45 -13.38
N ASP A 51 2.69 -0.26 -12.88
CA ASP A 51 3.73 0.77 -12.74
C ASP A 51 4.54 0.55 -11.47
N LEU A 52 3.93 -0.09 -10.47
CA LEU A 52 4.60 -0.43 -9.23
C LEU A 52 4.07 -1.77 -8.73
N LEU A 53 4.98 -2.66 -8.36
CA LEU A 53 4.64 -3.88 -7.63
C LEU A 53 4.92 -3.61 -6.17
N LEU A 54 3.88 -3.68 -5.35
CA LEU A 54 3.95 -3.36 -3.93
C LEU A 54 3.74 -4.62 -3.10
N SER A 55 4.61 -4.84 -2.13
CA SER A 55 4.45 -5.94 -1.18
C SER A 55 4.18 -5.39 0.22
N PHE A 56 3.15 -5.91 0.87
CA PHE A 56 2.91 -5.61 2.28
C PHE A 56 3.74 -6.51 3.19
N SER A 57 4.08 -7.71 2.70
CA SER A 57 4.79 -8.68 3.48
C SER A 57 5.20 -9.83 2.56
N LYS A 58 6.21 -10.57 2.97
CA LYS A 58 6.57 -11.83 2.29
C LYS A 58 5.64 -12.97 2.69
N MET A 59 4.75 -12.72 3.65
CA MET A 59 3.75 -13.70 4.05
C MET A 59 2.54 -13.62 3.13
N THR A 60 1.86 -14.73 2.97
CA THR A 60 0.64 -14.80 2.18
C THR A 60 -0.57 -14.55 3.08
N PHE A 61 -1.45 -13.68 2.65
CA PHE A 61 -2.69 -13.37 3.36
C PHE A 61 -3.90 -13.74 2.52
N PRO A 62 -5.03 -14.07 3.16
CA PRO A 62 -6.28 -14.25 2.42
C PRO A 62 -6.64 -12.99 1.64
N HIS A 63 -7.24 -13.17 0.46
CA HIS A 63 -7.61 -12.07 -0.42
C HIS A 63 -8.47 -11.01 0.27
N GLN A 64 -9.46 -11.45 1.06
CA GLN A 64 -10.34 -10.53 1.77
C GLN A 64 -9.57 -9.68 2.78
N LEU A 65 -8.62 -10.28 3.48
CA LEU A 65 -7.81 -9.56 4.45
C LEU A 65 -6.91 -8.54 3.74
N MET A 66 -6.37 -8.89 2.58
CA MET A 66 -5.55 -7.98 1.80
C MET A 66 -6.31 -6.71 1.41
N ARG A 67 -7.59 -6.87 1.06
CA ARG A 67 -8.43 -5.71 0.74
C ARG A 67 -8.56 -4.76 1.93
N VAL A 68 -8.79 -5.33 3.11
CA VAL A 68 -8.92 -4.53 4.34
C VAL A 68 -7.62 -3.81 4.66
N ILE A 69 -6.50 -4.53 4.57
CA ILE A 69 -5.18 -3.95 4.83
C ILE A 69 -4.91 -2.79 3.86
N LEU A 70 -5.20 -3.00 2.57
CA LEU A 70 -4.98 -1.98 1.57
C LEU A 70 -5.82 -0.73 1.84
N LEU A 71 -7.10 -0.90 2.12
CA LEU A 71 -7.98 0.24 2.40
C LEU A 71 -7.53 1.00 3.64
N GLU A 72 -7.09 0.28 4.65
CA GLU A 72 -6.56 0.89 5.86
C GLU A 72 -5.31 1.72 5.57
N GLN A 73 -4.40 1.20 4.75
CA GLN A 73 -3.18 1.92 4.40
C GLN A 73 -3.46 3.15 3.55
N ILE A 74 -4.42 3.08 2.63
CA ILE A 74 -4.83 4.24 1.85
C ILE A 74 -5.40 5.32 2.76
N TYR A 75 -6.29 4.95 3.67
CA TYR A 75 -6.86 5.89 4.63
C TYR A 75 -5.78 6.51 5.50
N ARG A 76 -4.88 5.69 6.02
CA ARG A 76 -3.75 6.14 6.83
C ARG A 76 -2.86 7.11 6.05
N GLY A 77 -2.65 6.84 4.76
CA GLY A 77 -1.87 7.71 3.90
C GLY A 77 -2.46 9.12 3.80
N TYR A 78 -3.78 9.21 3.63
CA TYR A 78 -4.44 10.51 3.61
C TYR A 78 -4.31 11.25 4.93
N LYS A 79 -4.38 10.52 6.06
CA LYS A 79 -4.21 11.13 7.37
C LYS A 79 -2.79 11.63 7.59
N ILE A 80 -1.79 10.89 7.11
CA ILE A 80 -0.40 11.32 7.16
C ILE A 80 -0.23 12.61 6.35
N LEU A 81 -0.75 12.63 5.12
CA LEU A 81 -0.61 13.79 4.23
C LEU A 81 -1.36 15.01 4.77
N SER A 82 -2.46 14.79 5.47
CA SER A 82 -3.23 15.87 6.11
C SER A 82 -2.64 16.30 7.45
N ASN A 83 -1.55 15.66 7.88
CA ASN A 83 -0.91 15.93 9.16
C ASN A 83 -1.84 15.71 10.36
N GLU A 84 -2.75 14.74 10.25
CA GLU A 84 -3.67 14.39 11.32
C GLU A 84 -3.08 13.34 12.24
N PRO A 85 -3.48 13.29 13.52
CA PRO A 85 -2.85 12.41 14.50
C PRO A 85 -3.29 10.94 14.43
N TYR A 86 -3.80 10.48 13.32
CA TYR A 86 -4.21 9.10 13.16
C TYR A 86 -3.02 8.14 13.21
N HIS A 87 -1.92 8.50 12.52
CA HIS A 87 -0.72 7.69 12.45
C HIS A 87 0.27 8.16 13.52
N LYS A 88 0.54 7.29 14.51
CA LYS A 88 1.45 7.61 15.61
C LYS A 88 2.71 6.77 15.49
N LYS A 89 3.60 7.21 14.64
CA LYS A 89 4.83 6.51 14.33
C LYS A 89 5.66 6.24 15.58
N GLY A 90 5.91 4.97 15.84
CA GLY A 90 6.85 4.52 16.87
C GLY A 90 6.35 4.52 18.31
N ARG A 91 5.44 5.40 18.68
CA ARG A 91 5.06 5.57 20.09
C ARG A 91 4.13 4.46 20.59
N VAL A 92 3.11 4.16 19.83
CA VAL A 92 2.12 3.14 20.19
C VAL A 92 2.79 1.77 20.24
N TRP A 93 3.65 1.50 19.28
CA TRP A 93 4.33 0.21 19.16
C TRP A 93 5.25 -0.04 20.36
N LYS A 94 5.92 0.98 20.85
CA LYS A 94 6.77 0.83 22.02
C LYS A 94 6.00 0.41 23.27
N LYS A 95 4.76 0.89 23.41
CA LYS A 95 3.92 0.50 24.54
C LYS A 95 3.40 -0.93 24.39
N ILE A 96 3.12 -1.35 23.19
CA ILE A 96 2.63 -2.70 22.94
C ILE A 96 3.73 -3.72 23.13
N ASP A 97 4.94 -3.38 22.74
CA ASP A 97 6.09 -4.26 22.84
C ASP A 97 6.61 -4.39 24.28
N SER A 98 6.29 -3.46 25.12
CA SER A 98 6.65 -3.51 26.51
C SER A 98 5.54 -4.16 27.36
#